data_9f9bfeba2d14511d513b79cb83b48ff8
#
_entry.id   9f9bfeba2d14511d513b79cb83b48ff8
#
_cell.length_a   1.000
_cell.length_b   1.000
_cell.length_c   1.000
_cell.angle_alpha   90.00
_cell.angle_beta   90.00
_cell.angle_gamma   90.00
#
_symmetry.space_group_name_H-M   'P 1'
#
loop_
_entity.id
_entity.type
_entity.pdbx_description
1 polymer ?
#
loop_
_entity_poly.entity_id
_entity_poly.type
_entity_poly.pdbx_seq_one_letter_code
_entity_poly.pdbx_strand_id
1 'polypeptide(L)'
;MDTAKDTPAEQHRMEKEDIEDLGTVTLTRGGHVIHCLTVIGQIEGHTEAPQGQKTTKYEHVIPQLVAVQEDPRIEGLLVLLNTVGGDVETGLALAELIASISKPSATLVLGGGHSIGIPLAVSARHSFIVPTATMTVHPVRHSGLILGVPQTMHCFEQMQQRITGFVAAHSGMPEKRYTQLMLHTGELVMDMGTVLDGRRAVKEKLIDELGGLSDALAWLYKEIEQE
;
A
#
# COMPACT_ATOMS: atom_id res chain seq x y z
N MET A 1 -16.35 -17.05 -32.94
CA MET A 1 -15.19 -17.60 -32.22
C MET A 1 -15.72 -17.98 -30.86
N ASP A 2 -15.85 -19.27 -30.61
CA ASP A 2 -16.33 -19.83 -29.34
C ASP A 2 -15.23 -19.60 -28.30
N THR A 3 -15.42 -18.72 -27.36
CA THR A 3 -14.57 -18.61 -26.17
C THR A 3 -14.93 -19.80 -25.29
N ALA A 4 -14.11 -20.84 -25.32
CA ALA A 4 -14.22 -21.98 -24.41
C ALA A 4 -14.27 -21.39 -22.97
N LYS A 5 -15.37 -21.61 -22.26
CA LYS A 5 -15.45 -21.26 -20.83
C LYS A 5 -14.61 -22.30 -20.10
N ASP A 6 -13.64 -21.83 -19.34
CA ASP A 6 -12.82 -22.68 -18.48
C ASP A 6 -13.69 -23.56 -17.58
N THR A 7 -13.27 -24.80 -17.41
CA THR A 7 -13.98 -25.72 -16.51
C THR A 7 -13.82 -25.29 -15.05
N PRO A 8 -14.74 -25.63 -14.14
CA PRO A 8 -14.60 -25.30 -12.71
C PRO A 8 -13.28 -25.79 -12.09
N ALA A 9 -12.70 -26.88 -12.62
CA ALA A 9 -11.43 -27.41 -12.16
C ALA A 9 -10.24 -26.56 -12.65
N GLU A 10 -10.30 -26.02 -13.86
CA GLU A 10 -9.29 -25.12 -14.42
C GLU A 10 -9.34 -23.75 -13.71
N GLN A 11 -10.52 -23.21 -13.45
CA GLN A 11 -10.69 -21.98 -12.67
C GLN A 11 -10.11 -22.12 -11.27
N HIS A 12 -10.41 -23.22 -10.58
CA HIS A 12 -9.87 -23.46 -9.22
C HIS A 12 -8.34 -23.65 -9.22
N ARG A 13 -7.76 -24.23 -10.28
CA ARG A 13 -6.31 -24.35 -10.41
C ARG A 13 -5.64 -22.99 -10.66
N MET A 14 -6.21 -22.14 -11.52
CA MET A 14 -5.71 -20.78 -11.78
C MET A 14 -5.76 -19.92 -10.53
N GLU A 15 -6.87 -19.92 -9.79
CA GLU A 15 -6.99 -19.20 -8.51
C GLU A 15 -5.94 -19.65 -7.50
N LYS A 16 -5.61 -20.95 -7.44
CA LYS A 16 -4.58 -21.47 -6.56
C LYS A 16 -3.17 -21.04 -6.97
N GLU A 17 -2.86 -21.06 -8.27
CA GLU A 17 -1.59 -20.59 -8.83
C GLU A 17 -1.41 -19.08 -8.55
N ASP A 18 -2.45 -18.25 -8.71
CA ASP A 18 -2.41 -16.81 -8.40
C ASP A 18 -2.14 -16.54 -6.92
N ILE A 19 -2.73 -17.32 -6.01
CA ILE A 19 -2.47 -17.19 -4.57
C ILE A 19 -1.02 -17.59 -4.23
N GLU A 20 -0.52 -18.69 -4.81
CA GLU A 20 0.83 -19.20 -4.53
C GLU A 20 1.91 -18.29 -5.12
N ASP A 21 1.72 -17.80 -6.35
CA ASP A 21 2.74 -17.06 -7.09
C ASP A 21 2.70 -15.54 -6.83
N LEU A 22 1.50 -14.95 -6.74
CA LEU A 22 1.30 -13.50 -6.66
C LEU A 22 0.77 -13.04 -5.30
N GLY A 23 0.26 -13.94 -4.47
CA GLY A 23 -0.35 -13.57 -3.19
C GLY A 23 -1.64 -12.77 -3.35
N THR A 24 -2.38 -13.00 -4.45
CA THR A 24 -3.62 -12.29 -4.76
C THR A 24 -4.79 -13.24 -4.84
N VAL A 25 -5.99 -12.74 -4.61
CA VAL A 25 -7.22 -13.51 -4.78
C VAL A 25 -8.37 -12.61 -5.19
N THR A 26 -9.21 -13.10 -6.08
CA THR A 26 -10.47 -12.44 -6.44
C THR A 26 -11.62 -13.14 -5.73
N LEU A 27 -12.36 -12.38 -4.91
CA LEU A 27 -13.42 -12.89 -4.04
C LEU A 27 -14.79 -12.53 -4.62
N THR A 28 -15.70 -13.50 -4.62
CA THR A 28 -17.10 -13.27 -5.02
C THR A 28 -18.03 -13.54 -3.83
N ARG A 29 -18.83 -12.55 -3.44
CA ARG A 29 -19.85 -12.68 -2.38
C ARG A 29 -21.10 -11.88 -2.75
N GLY A 30 -22.26 -12.53 -2.72
CA GLY A 30 -23.55 -11.87 -2.99
C GLY A 30 -23.69 -11.34 -4.42
N GLY A 31 -22.87 -11.80 -5.35
CA GLY A 31 -22.79 -11.31 -6.73
C GLY A 31 -21.73 -10.24 -6.95
N HIS A 32 -21.17 -9.65 -5.89
CA HIS A 32 -20.11 -8.65 -5.95
C HIS A 32 -18.73 -9.29 -5.98
N VAL A 33 -17.82 -8.68 -6.73
CA VAL A 33 -16.45 -9.18 -6.95
C VAL A 33 -15.43 -8.16 -6.45
N ILE A 34 -14.61 -8.57 -5.47
CA ILE A 34 -13.51 -7.78 -4.91
C ILE A 34 -12.19 -8.44 -5.24
N HIS A 35 -11.23 -7.68 -5.78
CA HIS A 35 -9.85 -8.11 -5.94
C HIS A 35 -9.05 -7.78 -4.68
N CYS A 36 -8.40 -8.81 -4.11
CA CYS A 36 -7.49 -8.69 -2.98
C CYS A 36 -6.04 -8.72 -3.47
N LEU A 37 -5.32 -7.63 -3.23
CA LEU A 37 -3.91 -7.47 -3.53
C LEU A 37 -3.08 -7.44 -2.25
N THR A 38 -1.93 -8.12 -2.19
CA THR A 38 -1.03 -8.06 -1.04
C THR A 38 0.26 -7.31 -1.35
N VAL A 39 0.71 -6.47 -0.40
CA VAL A 39 2.02 -5.82 -0.40
C VAL A 39 2.77 -6.28 0.83
N ILE A 40 3.68 -7.25 0.65
CA ILE A 40 4.35 -7.96 1.74
C ILE A 40 5.87 -7.87 1.58
N GLY A 41 6.57 -7.64 2.69
CA GLY A 41 8.02 -7.55 2.71
C GLY A 41 8.56 -6.22 2.20
N GLN A 42 9.69 -6.23 1.52
CA GLN A 42 10.29 -5.04 0.94
C GLN A 42 9.67 -4.71 -0.42
N ILE A 43 9.41 -3.43 -0.68
CA ILE A 43 8.99 -2.94 -2.00
C ILE A 43 10.26 -2.86 -2.86
N GLU A 44 10.32 -3.73 -3.88
CA GLU A 44 11.43 -3.74 -4.84
C GLU A 44 11.33 -2.56 -5.82
N GLY A 45 12.51 -2.03 -6.21
CA GLY A 45 12.66 -1.05 -7.25
C GLY A 45 13.18 -1.68 -8.54
N HIS A 46 14.04 -0.93 -9.27
CA HIS A 46 14.65 -1.40 -10.52
C HIS A 46 15.79 -2.42 -10.33
N THR A 47 16.13 -2.75 -9.09
CA THR A 47 17.16 -3.75 -8.76
C THR A 47 16.51 -4.87 -7.96
N GLU A 48 16.77 -6.12 -8.36
CA GLU A 48 16.28 -7.28 -7.63
C GLU A 48 16.88 -7.36 -6.22
N ALA A 49 16.05 -7.72 -5.26
CA ALA A 49 16.50 -7.98 -3.90
C ALA A 49 17.33 -9.27 -3.81
N PRO A 50 18.21 -9.41 -2.79
CA PRO A 50 18.95 -10.64 -2.56
C PRO A 50 18.03 -11.86 -2.39
N GLN A 51 18.52 -13.03 -2.83
CA GLN A 51 17.79 -14.28 -2.66
C GLN A 51 17.44 -14.55 -1.19
N GLY A 52 16.21 -14.99 -0.96
CA GLY A 52 15.66 -15.27 0.36
C GLY A 52 14.99 -14.09 1.06
N GLN A 53 15.02 -12.90 0.49
CA GLN A 53 14.27 -11.76 0.98
C GLN A 53 12.82 -11.80 0.47
N LYS A 54 11.86 -11.57 1.36
CA LYS A 54 10.45 -11.40 0.97
C LYS A 54 10.25 -10.01 0.37
N THR A 55 9.72 -9.95 -0.84
CA THR A 55 9.54 -8.70 -1.57
C THR A 55 8.18 -8.63 -2.27
N THR A 56 7.75 -7.41 -2.56
CA THR A 56 6.67 -7.12 -3.49
C THR A 56 7.29 -6.52 -4.74
N LYS A 57 7.07 -7.17 -5.88
CA LYS A 57 7.55 -6.78 -7.20
C LYS A 57 6.49 -5.93 -7.91
N TYR A 58 6.81 -4.67 -8.19
CA TYR A 58 5.84 -3.73 -8.75
C TYR A 58 5.40 -4.09 -10.17
N GLU A 59 6.25 -4.77 -10.94
CA GLU A 59 5.91 -5.30 -12.27
C GLU A 59 4.83 -6.40 -12.21
N HIS A 60 4.61 -7.04 -11.06
CA HIS A 60 3.50 -7.96 -10.83
C HIS A 60 2.25 -7.23 -10.33
N VAL A 61 2.41 -6.12 -9.60
CA VAL A 61 1.31 -5.35 -9.01
C VAL A 61 0.63 -4.44 -10.04
N ILE A 62 1.42 -3.74 -10.87
CA ILE A 62 0.89 -2.79 -11.85
C ILE A 62 -0.14 -3.42 -12.81
N PRO A 63 0.13 -4.58 -13.45
CA PRO A 63 -0.86 -5.20 -14.34
C PRO A 63 -2.16 -5.57 -13.62
N GLN A 64 -2.09 -5.97 -12.36
CA GLN A 64 -3.27 -6.30 -11.55
C GLN A 64 -4.12 -5.03 -11.26
N LEU A 65 -3.49 -3.91 -10.91
CA LEU A 65 -4.19 -2.64 -10.71
C LEU A 65 -4.87 -2.16 -12.00
N VAL A 66 -4.22 -2.33 -13.15
CA VAL A 66 -4.82 -2.05 -14.47
C VAL A 66 -6.02 -2.97 -14.71
N ALA A 67 -5.89 -4.26 -14.43
CA ALA A 67 -7.00 -5.21 -14.57
C ALA A 67 -8.18 -4.85 -13.63
N VAL A 68 -7.90 -4.46 -12.38
CA VAL A 68 -8.92 -3.98 -11.44
C VAL A 68 -9.67 -2.77 -12.03
N GLN A 69 -8.96 -1.82 -12.60
CA GLN A 69 -9.59 -0.62 -13.18
C GLN A 69 -10.47 -0.96 -14.39
N GLU A 70 -9.99 -1.82 -15.30
CA GLU A 70 -10.59 -2.05 -16.61
C GLU A 70 -11.62 -3.19 -16.64
N ASP A 71 -11.50 -4.21 -15.78
CA ASP A 71 -12.44 -5.34 -15.78
C ASP A 71 -13.77 -4.94 -15.13
N PRO A 72 -14.89 -4.84 -15.89
CA PRO A 72 -16.18 -4.46 -15.35
C PRO A 72 -16.77 -5.46 -14.34
N ARG A 73 -16.19 -6.66 -14.25
CA ARG A 73 -16.61 -7.67 -13.26
C ARG A 73 -16.05 -7.39 -11.88
N ILE A 74 -14.89 -6.72 -11.78
CA ILE A 74 -14.28 -6.36 -10.51
C ILE A 74 -14.89 -5.04 -10.05
N GLU A 75 -15.54 -5.04 -8.88
CA GLU A 75 -16.27 -3.88 -8.36
C GLU A 75 -15.51 -3.17 -7.23
N GLY A 76 -14.51 -3.83 -6.63
CA GLY A 76 -13.75 -3.23 -5.53
C GLY A 76 -12.32 -3.78 -5.42
N LEU A 77 -11.47 -3.01 -4.74
CA LEU A 77 -10.07 -3.34 -4.45
C LEU A 77 -9.82 -3.33 -2.95
N LEU A 78 -9.25 -4.42 -2.43
CA LEU A 78 -8.71 -4.48 -1.07
C LEU A 78 -7.18 -4.67 -1.13
N VAL A 79 -6.42 -3.74 -0.57
CA VAL A 79 -4.95 -3.85 -0.48
C VAL A 79 -4.54 -4.20 0.96
N LEU A 80 -3.94 -5.36 1.14
CA LEU A 80 -3.42 -5.85 2.41
C LEU A 80 -1.93 -5.52 2.54
N LEU A 81 -1.55 -4.85 3.62
CA LEU A 81 -0.21 -4.31 3.82
C LEU A 81 0.49 -4.95 5.01
N ASN A 82 1.67 -5.52 4.77
CA ASN A 82 2.65 -5.89 5.79
C ASN A 82 4.05 -5.67 5.24
N THR A 83 4.47 -4.41 5.15
CA THR A 83 5.71 -4.01 4.49
C THR A 83 6.64 -3.21 5.40
N VAL A 84 7.93 -3.41 5.20
CA VAL A 84 9.01 -2.63 5.82
C VAL A 84 9.33 -1.34 5.04
N GLY A 85 8.64 -1.11 3.91
CA GLY A 85 8.98 -0.08 2.94
C GLY A 85 9.94 -0.59 1.88
N GLY A 86 10.69 0.28 1.24
CA GLY A 86 11.63 -0.08 0.18
C GLY A 86 11.94 1.07 -0.77
N ASP A 87 11.90 0.82 -2.07
CA ASP A 87 12.17 1.80 -3.09
C ASP A 87 11.11 2.90 -3.14
N VAL A 88 11.56 4.17 -3.08
CA VAL A 88 10.66 5.33 -2.97
C VAL A 88 9.89 5.57 -4.26
N GLU A 89 10.55 5.47 -5.42
CA GLU A 89 9.90 5.74 -6.71
C GLU A 89 8.83 4.69 -7.00
N THR A 90 9.15 3.43 -6.74
CA THR A 90 8.20 2.32 -6.86
C THR A 90 7.02 2.47 -5.92
N GLY A 91 7.29 2.76 -4.63
CA GLY A 91 6.22 2.92 -3.65
C GLY A 91 5.28 4.07 -3.97
N LEU A 92 5.80 5.22 -4.42
CA LEU A 92 4.97 6.33 -4.88
C LEU A 92 4.18 5.99 -6.14
N ALA A 93 4.80 5.30 -7.12
CA ALA A 93 4.12 4.88 -8.35
C ALA A 93 2.92 3.97 -8.04
N LEU A 94 3.09 3.00 -7.16
CA LEU A 94 1.99 2.12 -6.72
C LEU A 94 0.92 2.87 -5.94
N ALA A 95 1.31 3.80 -5.07
CA ALA A 95 0.39 4.62 -4.30
C ALA A 95 -0.48 5.52 -5.22
N GLU A 96 0.13 6.17 -6.22
CA GLU A 96 -0.59 6.96 -7.22
C GLU A 96 -1.55 6.10 -8.06
N LEU A 97 -1.13 4.90 -8.46
CA LEU A 97 -2.00 3.97 -9.19
C LEU A 97 -3.22 3.57 -8.34
N ILE A 98 -3.03 3.21 -7.07
CA ILE A 98 -4.13 2.86 -6.18
C ILE A 98 -5.06 4.05 -5.97
N ALA A 99 -4.51 5.25 -5.75
CA ALA A 99 -5.29 6.47 -5.57
C ALA A 99 -6.10 6.87 -6.81
N SER A 100 -5.63 6.49 -8.00
CA SER A 100 -6.30 6.77 -9.28
C SER A 100 -7.45 5.81 -9.62
N ILE A 101 -7.59 4.69 -8.89
CA ILE A 101 -8.66 3.71 -9.13
C ILE A 101 -10.02 4.34 -8.85
N SER A 102 -10.90 4.29 -9.85
CA SER A 102 -12.25 4.88 -9.78
C SER A 102 -13.25 4.05 -8.97
N LYS A 103 -12.93 2.79 -8.71
CA LYS A 103 -13.79 1.83 -7.99
C LYS A 103 -13.62 1.95 -6.46
N PRO A 104 -14.58 1.50 -5.65
CA PRO A 104 -14.40 1.35 -4.21
C PRO A 104 -13.09 0.65 -3.87
N SER A 105 -12.28 1.28 -3.03
CA SER A 105 -10.98 0.75 -2.66
C SER A 105 -10.70 0.96 -1.17
N ALA A 106 -10.11 -0.04 -0.53
CA ALA A 106 -9.68 0.03 0.85
C ALA A 106 -8.28 -0.52 1.03
N THR A 107 -7.53 0.05 1.97
CA THR A 107 -6.28 -0.51 2.46
C THR A 107 -6.44 -1.05 3.87
N LEU A 108 -5.68 -2.08 4.22
CA LEU A 108 -5.64 -2.65 5.57
C LEU A 108 -4.19 -2.95 5.98
N VAL A 109 -3.68 -2.23 6.97
CA VAL A 109 -2.37 -2.48 7.57
C VAL A 109 -2.49 -3.55 8.64
N LEU A 110 -1.84 -4.73 8.41
CA LEU A 110 -1.93 -5.91 9.28
C LEU A 110 -0.76 -6.05 10.26
N GLY A 111 0.47 -5.75 9.83
CA GLY A 111 1.66 -5.86 10.68
C GLY A 111 2.48 -4.57 10.63
N GLY A 112 3.12 -4.32 9.49
CA GLY A 112 3.91 -3.11 9.25
C GLY A 112 3.38 -2.32 8.05
N GLY A 113 3.31 -0.99 8.21
CA GLY A 113 3.13 -0.04 7.11
C GLY A 113 4.23 1.00 7.21
N HIS A 114 5.50 0.56 7.07
CA HIS A 114 6.65 1.40 7.39
C HIS A 114 7.17 2.19 6.19
N SER A 115 7.75 3.37 6.45
CA SER A 115 8.49 4.14 5.45
C SER A 115 7.62 4.45 4.21
N ILE A 116 8.06 4.06 3.01
CA ILE A 116 7.28 4.25 1.77
C ILE A 116 6.02 3.37 1.70
N GLY A 117 5.82 2.44 2.64
CA GLY A 117 4.54 1.76 2.85
C GLY A 117 3.42 2.69 3.37
N ILE A 118 3.78 3.86 3.93
CA ILE A 118 2.79 4.83 4.43
C ILE A 118 1.97 5.45 3.29
N PRO A 119 2.55 5.98 2.21
CA PRO A 119 1.78 6.39 1.04
C PRO A 119 0.84 5.31 0.52
N LEU A 120 1.28 4.06 0.45
CA LEU A 120 0.43 2.94 0.04
C LEU A 120 -0.75 2.72 1.01
N ALA A 121 -0.51 2.86 2.32
CA ALA A 121 -1.56 2.68 3.33
C ALA A 121 -2.68 3.73 3.24
N VAL A 122 -2.37 4.94 2.77
CA VAL A 122 -3.33 6.05 2.67
C VAL A 122 -3.86 6.27 1.25
N SER A 123 -3.46 5.45 0.28
CA SER A 123 -3.76 5.68 -1.15
C SER A 123 -5.17 5.29 -1.57
N ALA A 124 -5.85 4.39 -0.85
CA ALA A 124 -7.22 3.99 -1.18
C ALA A 124 -8.26 5.01 -0.68
N ARG A 125 -9.52 4.85 -1.10
CA ARG A 125 -10.63 5.72 -0.65
C ARG A 125 -10.87 5.64 0.86
N HIS A 126 -10.52 4.51 1.49
CA HIS A 126 -10.60 4.33 2.94
C HIS A 126 -9.46 3.44 3.45
N SER A 127 -8.93 3.77 4.61
CA SER A 127 -7.79 3.09 5.20
C SER A 127 -8.09 2.50 6.56
N PHE A 128 -7.69 1.24 6.75
CA PHE A 128 -7.82 0.50 8.02
C PHE A 128 -6.46 0.11 8.57
N ILE A 129 -6.36 -0.01 9.88
CA ILE A 129 -5.21 -0.56 10.58
C ILE A 129 -5.67 -1.42 11.76
N VAL A 130 -5.04 -2.60 11.95
CA VAL A 130 -5.31 -3.40 13.16
C VAL A 130 -4.59 -2.81 14.38
N PRO A 131 -5.11 -3.01 15.61
CA PRO A 131 -4.55 -2.39 16.82
C PRO A 131 -3.07 -2.69 17.08
N THR A 132 -2.59 -3.87 16.67
CA THR A 132 -1.22 -4.35 16.89
C THR A 132 -0.23 -3.99 15.77
N ALA A 133 -0.73 -3.47 14.66
CA ALA A 133 0.13 -3.01 13.57
C ALA A 133 0.88 -1.73 13.94
N THR A 134 1.99 -1.50 13.27
CA THR A 134 2.82 -0.32 13.48
C THR A 134 3.18 0.35 12.16
N MET A 135 3.34 1.67 12.23
CA MET A 135 3.79 2.49 11.10
C MET A 135 4.98 3.35 11.54
N THR A 136 6.09 3.26 10.81
CA THR A 136 7.29 4.04 11.11
C THR A 136 7.41 5.19 10.13
N VAL A 137 7.23 6.40 10.63
CA VAL A 137 7.43 7.67 9.91
C VAL A 137 8.86 8.12 10.11
N HIS A 138 9.64 8.24 9.03
CA HIS A 138 11.03 8.72 9.07
C HIS A 138 11.41 9.43 7.77
N PRO A 139 12.49 10.25 7.74
CA PRO A 139 12.95 10.89 6.51
C PRO A 139 13.47 9.88 5.48
N VAL A 140 13.55 10.30 4.24
CA VAL A 140 14.25 9.53 3.18
C VAL A 140 15.68 9.26 3.63
N ARG A 141 16.10 8.00 3.50
CA ARG A 141 17.46 7.55 3.82
C ARG A 141 18.17 7.11 2.54
N HIS A 142 19.43 7.42 2.46
CA HIS A 142 20.30 6.98 1.37
C HIS A 142 21.62 6.47 1.93
N SER A 143 22.13 5.38 1.37
CA SER A 143 23.47 4.89 1.65
C SER A 143 24.21 4.70 0.33
N GLY A 144 25.46 5.21 0.24
CA GLY A 144 26.27 5.07 -0.95
C GLY A 144 27.14 6.29 -1.22
N LEU A 145 27.83 6.29 -2.38
CA LEU A 145 28.64 7.40 -2.84
C LEU A 145 27.75 8.57 -3.29
N ILE A 146 28.00 9.75 -2.75
CA ILE A 146 27.33 10.99 -3.14
C ILE A 146 28.25 11.82 -4.03
N LEU A 147 27.82 12.05 -5.26
CA LEU A 147 28.45 12.96 -6.21
C LEU A 147 27.58 14.20 -6.40
N GLY A 148 28.20 15.39 -6.38
CA GLY A 148 27.44 16.65 -6.53
C GLY A 148 26.55 16.91 -5.31
N VAL A 149 27.14 17.20 -4.15
CA VAL A 149 26.43 17.33 -2.86
C VAL A 149 25.21 18.27 -2.92
N PRO A 150 25.26 19.50 -3.46
CA PRO A 150 24.10 20.38 -3.50
C PRO A 150 22.94 19.81 -4.33
N GLN A 151 23.24 19.21 -5.49
CA GLN A 151 22.25 18.61 -6.37
C GLN A 151 21.59 17.39 -5.73
N THR A 152 22.38 16.58 -5.04
CA THR A 152 21.88 15.38 -4.32
C THR A 152 20.97 15.79 -3.16
N MET A 153 21.36 16.81 -2.38
CA MET A 153 20.52 17.34 -1.30
C MET A 153 19.18 17.85 -1.84
N HIS A 154 19.21 18.64 -2.92
CA HIS A 154 17.98 19.12 -3.55
C HIS A 154 17.08 17.98 -4.05
N CYS A 155 17.66 16.94 -4.65
CA CYS A 155 16.92 15.75 -5.07
C CYS A 155 16.22 15.05 -3.88
N PHE A 156 16.91 14.88 -2.75
CA PHE A 156 16.32 14.27 -1.55
C PHE A 156 15.23 15.15 -0.92
N GLU A 157 15.40 16.47 -0.92
CA GLU A 157 14.37 17.40 -0.48
C GLU A 157 13.10 17.29 -1.33
N GLN A 158 13.25 17.25 -2.66
CA GLN A 158 12.12 17.06 -3.57
C GLN A 158 11.44 15.70 -3.36
N MET A 159 12.21 14.62 -3.21
CA MET A 159 11.68 13.29 -2.93
C MET A 159 10.90 13.27 -1.61
N GLN A 160 11.44 13.90 -0.56
CA GLN A 160 10.77 14.02 0.73
C GLN A 160 9.47 14.83 0.63
N GLN A 161 9.47 15.94 -0.13
CA GLN A 161 8.27 16.76 -0.37
C GLN A 161 7.18 15.98 -1.12
N ARG A 162 7.54 15.16 -2.08
CA ARG A 162 6.57 14.30 -2.79
C ARG A 162 5.87 13.34 -1.84
N ILE A 163 6.63 12.70 -0.92
CA ILE A 163 6.07 11.79 0.08
C ILE A 163 5.15 12.55 1.04
N THR A 164 5.62 13.66 1.63
CA THR A 164 4.83 14.41 2.61
C THR A 164 3.57 15.00 1.99
N GLY A 165 3.68 15.53 0.78
CA GLY A 165 2.54 16.08 0.02
C GLY A 165 1.51 15.00 -0.33
N PHE A 166 1.94 13.81 -0.79
CA PHE A 166 1.04 12.70 -1.08
C PHE A 166 0.28 12.26 0.18
N VAL A 167 0.99 12.03 1.29
CA VAL A 167 0.36 11.61 2.55
C VAL A 167 -0.64 12.65 3.06
N ALA A 168 -0.30 13.94 3.00
CA ALA A 168 -1.20 15.02 3.43
C ALA A 168 -2.44 15.15 2.53
N ALA A 169 -2.32 14.83 1.24
CA ALA A 169 -3.43 14.88 0.29
C ALA A 169 -4.39 13.68 0.45
N HIS A 170 -3.89 12.52 0.92
CA HIS A 170 -4.64 11.28 1.00
C HIS A 170 -4.94 10.81 2.43
N SER A 171 -4.72 11.66 3.43
CA SER A 171 -5.07 11.39 4.83
C SER A 171 -5.63 12.62 5.51
N GLY A 172 -6.18 12.46 6.72
CA GLY A 172 -6.59 13.59 7.56
C GLY A 172 -5.43 14.26 8.31
N MET A 173 -4.17 13.80 8.14
CA MET A 173 -3.00 14.33 8.83
C MET A 173 -2.44 15.55 8.10
N PRO A 174 -2.33 16.72 8.74
CA PRO A 174 -1.68 17.88 8.13
C PRO A 174 -0.19 17.62 7.82
N GLU A 175 0.30 18.09 6.68
CA GLU A 175 1.71 17.94 6.24
C GLU A 175 2.71 18.38 7.33
N LYS A 176 2.45 19.49 8.00
CA LYS A 176 3.26 19.99 9.13
C LYS A 176 3.35 18.94 10.26
N ARG A 177 2.25 18.23 10.54
CA ARG A 177 2.23 17.20 11.59
C ARG A 177 3.03 15.97 11.16
N TYR A 178 2.87 15.54 9.91
CA TYR A 178 3.66 14.46 9.35
C TYR A 178 5.16 14.76 9.41
N THR A 179 5.56 15.97 9.01
CA THR A 179 6.96 16.44 9.11
C THR A 179 7.48 16.45 10.55
N GLN A 180 6.66 16.85 11.53
CA GLN A 180 7.06 16.79 12.94
C GLN A 180 7.31 15.37 13.44
N LEU A 181 6.46 14.41 13.05
CA LEU A 181 6.64 13.00 13.39
C LEU A 181 7.88 12.43 12.72
N MET A 182 8.10 12.79 11.46
CA MET A 182 9.24 12.37 10.65
C MET A 182 10.60 12.82 11.23
N LEU A 183 10.67 14.05 11.73
CA LEU A 183 11.90 14.66 12.26
C LEU A 183 12.02 14.52 13.79
N HIS A 184 11.15 13.74 14.42
CA HIS A 184 11.21 13.54 15.86
C HIS A 184 12.45 12.75 16.25
N THR A 185 13.10 13.18 17.35
CA THR A 185 14.24 12.50 17.97
C THR A 185 13.84 12.02 19.37
N GLY A 186 14.32 10.86 19.79
CA GLY A 186 14.05 10.33 21.13
C GLY A 186 13.26 9.01 21.14
N GLU A 187 12.83 8.53 19.98
CA GLU A 187 12.34 7.14 19.80
C GLU A 187 13.45 6.27 19.21
N LEU A 188 13.38 4.95 19.43
CA LEU A 188 14.36 3.99 18.88
C LEU A 188 14.01 3.69 17.40
N VAL A 189 14.31 4.63 16.51
CA VAL A 189 14.10 4.58 15.05
C VAL A 189 15.41 4.86 14.33
N MET A 190 16.45 4.08 14.61
CA MET A 190 17.81 4.20 14.06
C MET A 190 18.46 5.59 14.28
N ASP A 191 17.90 6.65 13.70
CA ASP A 191 18.37 8.05 13.75
C ASP A 191 17.29 9.00 14.24
N MET A 192 16.22 9.14 13.49
CA MET A 192 15.06 9.97 13.80
C MET A 192 13.80 9.39 13.18
N GLY A 193 12.66 9.79 13.69
CA GLY A 193 11.34 9.36 13.24
C GLY A 193 10.42 9.03 14.41
N THR A 194 9.26 8.48 14.09
CA THR A 194 8.23 8.11 15.06
C THR A 194 7.62 6.78 14.67
N VAL A 195 7.44 5.89 15.64
CA VAL A 195 6.65 4.66 15.51
C VAL A 195 5.24 4.94 16.02
N LEU A 196 4.24 4.73 15.17
CA LEU A 196 2.82 4.82 15.50
C LEU A 196 2.25 3.40 15.57
N ASP A 197 1.64 3.02 16.70
CA ASP A 197 0.75 1.87 16.74
C ASP A 197 -0.58 2.19 16.05
N GLY A 198 -1.42 1.18 15.82
CA GLY A 198 -2.69 1.37 15.10
C GLY A 198 -3.59 2.43 15.73
N ARG A 199 -3.69 2.49 17.07
CA ARG A 199 -4.52 3.49 17.76
C ARG A 199 -3.97 4.90 17.59
N ARG A 200 -2.65 5.05 17.66
CA ARG A 200 -1.97 6.33 17.47
C ARG A 200 -2.05 6.79 16.01
N ALA A 201 -1.93 5.87 15.04
CA ALA A 201 -2.09 6.19 13.62
C ALA A 201 -3.46 6.79 13.31
N VAL A 202 -4.55 6.21 13.86
CA VAL A 202 -5.90 6.76 13.72
C VAL A 202 -6.08 8.07 14.50
N LYS A 203 -5.57 8.17 15.74
CA LYS A 203 -5.63 9.40 16.52
C LYS A 203 -4.92 10.58 15.83
N GLU A 204 -3.81 10.33 15.19
CA GLU A 204 -3.03 11.30 14.40
C GLU A 204 -3.65 11.56 13.01
N LYS A 205 -4.76 10.90 12.68
CA LYS A 205 -5.47 11.01 11.40
C LYS A 205 -4.63 10.59 10.19
N LEU A 206 -3.63 9.72 10.40
CA LEU A 206 -2.86 9.12 9.32
C LEU A 206 -3.68 8.01 8.65
N ILE A 207 -4.38 7.21 9.43
CA ILE A 207 -5.30 6.16 8.98
C ILE A 207 -6.71 6.51 9.45
N ASP A 208 -7.72 6.16 8.67
CA ASP A 208 -9.10 6.54 8.94
C ASP A 208 -9.69 5.77 10.11
N GLU A 209 -9.50 4.44 10.15
CA GLU A 209 -10.22 3.60 11.11
C GLU A 209 -9.38 2.44 11.66
N LEU A 210 -9.63 2.13 12.95
CA LEU A 210 -9.18 0.87 13.53
C LEU A 210 -10.13 -0.25 13.10
N GLY A 211 -9.62 -1.24 12.37
CA GLY A 211 -10.43 -2.35 11.92
C GLY A 211 -9.59 -3.52 11.43
N GLY A 212 -10.22 -4.67 11.30
CA GLY A 212 -9.64 -5.87 10.72
C GLY A 212 -10.20 -6.17 9.35
N LEU A 213 -9.93 -7.38 8.85
CA LEU A 213 -10.38 -7.83 7.53
C LEU A 213 -11.89 -7.74 7.35
N SER A 214 -12.65 -8.12 8.39
CA SER A 214 -14.12 -8.09 8.32
C SER A 214 -14.66 -6.68 8.18
N ASP A 215 -14.04 -5.70 8.86
CA ASP A 215 -14.44 -4.29 8.81
C ASP A 215 -14.14 -3.70 7.43
N ALA A 216 -12.95 -3.94 6.89
CA ALA A 216 -12.57 -3.49 5.55
C ALA A 216 -13.47 -4.08 4.46
N LEU A 217 -13.76 -5.38 4.52
CA LEU A 217 -14.69 -6.03 3.58
C LEU A 217 -16.11 -5.49 3.72
N ALA A 218 -16.61 -5.30 4.95
CA ALA A 218 -17.96 -4.75 5.18
C ALA A 218 -18.07 -3.33 4.61
N TRP A 219 -17.06 -2.50 4.81
CA TRP A 219 -17.01 -1.17 4.22
C TRP A 219 -17.03 -1.22 2.69
N LEU A 220 -16.20 -2.07 2.06
CA LEU A 220 -16.15 -2.21 0.60
C LEU A 220 -17.49 -2.66 0.01
N TYR A 221 -18.13 -3.69 0.57
CA TYR A 221 -19.44 -4.14 0.09
C TYR A 221 -20.49 -3.05 0.21
N LYS A 222 -20.47 -2.28 1.29
CA LYS A 222 -21.40 -1.16 1.48
C LYS A 222 -21.18 -0.05 0.41
N GLU A 223 -19.93 0.27 0.10
CA GLU A 223 -19.63 1.28 -0.93
C GLU A 223 -20.03 0.80 -2.33
N ILE A 224 -19.78 -0.47 -2.66
CA ILE A 224 -20.19 -1.09 -3.93
C ILE A 224 -21.71 -1.04 -4.09
N GLU A 225 -22.49 -1.30 -3.03
CA GLU A 225 -23.96 -1.27 -3.06
C GLU A 225 -24.52 0.17 -3.25
N GLN A 226 -23.70 1.22 -3.08
CA GLN A 226 -24.12 2.63 -3.19
C GLN A 226 -23.73 3.27 -4.54
N GLU A 227 -22.85 2.65 -5.32
CA GLU A 227 -22.50 3.09 -6.68
C GLU A 227 -23.46 2.53 -7.75
#